data_053d891890a81f6e3a9f05d3436d66bd
#
_entry.id   053d891890a81f6e3a9f05d3436d66bd
#
_cell.length_a   1.000
_cell.length_b   1.000
_cell.length_c   1.000
_cell.angle_alpha   90.00
_cell.angle_beta   90.00
_cell.angle_gamma   90.00
#
_symmetry.space_group_name_H-M   'P 1'
#
loop_
_entity.id
_entity.type
_entity.pdbx_description
1 polymer ?
#
loop_
_entity_poly.entity_id
_entity_poly.type
_entity_poly.pdbx_seq_one_letter_code
_entity_poly.pdbx_strand_id
1 'polypeptide(L)'
;VFSDLRDRPVWSPNGKYALFYHGKKKAWYKLNPVTGELTDISAAIGFPVYNEEHDLPKPANSYGIAGWMAGGDEVVLYDKYDMWVIDLTGRKTPYSLTNGWGRENNTVLRILKSDYDSKRIDPKRNMLLETVNTETLDQGVYEWSPSQKLRKLMEGPYALNFRAVSQDKKYCMFIRQSYSEFRDIW
;
A
#
# COMPACT_ATOMS: atom_id res chain seq x y z
N VAL A 1 -2.92 6.53 27.66
CA VAL A 1 -1.80 7.36 27.20
C VAL A 1 -1.00 6.49 26.25
N PHE A 2 -0.98 6.84 24.96
CA PHE A 2 -0.23 6.10 23.94
C PHE A 2 1.17 6.72 23.83
N SER A 3 2.15 6.09 24.48
CA SER A 3 3.56 6.32 24.21
C SER A 3 3.97 5.44 23.03
N ASP A 4 4.85 5.90 22.13
CA ASP A 4 5.39 5.17 20.99
C ASP A 4 4.53 5.17 19.70
N LEU A 5 3.68 6.17 19.50
CA LEU A 5 3.12 6.47 18.20
C LEU A 5 4.25 6.94 17.27
N ARG A 6 4.50 6.22 16.20
CA ARG A 6 5.59 6.53 15.25
C ARG A 6 5.14 7.48 14.17
N ASP A 7 3.90 7.33 13.72
CA ASP A 7 3.32 8.13 12.66
C ASP A 7 2.21 9.03 13.20
N ARG A 8 1.95 10.12 12.50
CA ARG A 8 0.78 10.94 12.82
C ARG A 8 -0.48 10.13 12.59
N PRO A 9 -1.47 10.21 13.49
CA PRO A 9 -2.76 9.57 13.27
C PRO A 9 -3.36 10.00 11.94
N VAL A 10 -3.91 9.04 11.21
CA VAL A 10 -4.57 9.27 9.92
C VAL A 10 -6.07 9.11 10.12
N TRP A 11 -6.82 10.17 9.81
CA TRP A 11 -8.26 10.12 9.90
C TRP A 11 -8.88 9.38 8.70
N SER A 12 -9.92 8.59 8.97
CA SER A 12 -10.79 8.08 7.91
C SER A 12 -11.47 9.24 7.19
N PRO A 13 -11.73 9.15 5.86
CA PRO A 13 -12.36 10.22 5.09
C PRO A 13 -13.75 10.64 5.59
N ASN A 14 -14.44 9.75 6.30
CA ASN A 14 -15.73 10.01 6.91
C ASN A 14 -15.65 10.53 8.36
N GLY A 15 -14.43 10.71 8.89
CA GLY A 15 -14.18 11.24 10.23
C GLY A 15 -14.54 10.32 11.40
N LYS A 16 -14.96 9.06 11.13
CA LYS A 16 -15.43 8.13 12.18
C LYS A 16 -14.28 7.49 12.98
N TYR A 17 -13.10 7.34 12.37
CA TYR A 17 -11.98 6.61 12.96
C TYR A 17 -10.66 7.38 12.78
N ALA A 18 -9.80 7.28 13.79
CA ALA A 18 -8.40 7.66 13.69
C ALA A 18 -7.55 6.39 13.67
N LEU A 19 -6.67 6.25 12.67
CA LEU A 19 -5.75 5.13 12.57
C LEU A 19 -4.34 5.55 12.97
N PHE A 20 -3.63 4.68 13.65
CA PHE A 20 -2.22 4.86 13.97
C PHE A 20 -1.47 3.54 14.04
N TYR A 21 -0.19 3.60 13.74
CA TYR A 21 0.72 2.49 13.87
C TYR A 21 1.46 2.54 15.21
N HIS A 22 1.45 1.43 15.95
CA HIS A 22 2.17 1.31 17.21
C HIS A 22 3.46 0.51 17.01
N GLY A 23 4.61 1.21 17.00
CA GLY A 23 5.90 0.61 16.63
C GLY A 23 6.32 -0.58 17.47
N LYS A 24 6.20 -0.53 18.81
CA LYS A 24 6.58 -1.65 19.67
C LYS A 24 5.67 -2.87 19.53
N LYS A 25 4.37 -2.65 19.29
CA LYS A 25 3.40 -3.74 19.06
C LYS A 25 3.40 -4.23 17.62
N LYS A 26 4.04 -3.49 16.71
CA LYS A 26 4.13 -3.80 15.29
C LYS A 26 2.77 -3.98 14.62
N ALA A 27 1.78 -3.16 15.02
CA ALA A 27 0.39 -3.32 14.65
C ALA A 27 -0.31 -1.98 14.37
N TRP A 28 -1.32 -2.01 13.51
CA TRP A 28 -2.20 -0.90 13.24
C TRP A 28 -3.42 -0.94 14.13
N TYR A 29 -3.75 0.21 14.70
CA TYR A 29 -4.90 0.39 15.58
C TYR A 29 -5.88 1.41 15.01
N LYS A 30 -7.16 1.18 15.20
CA LYS A 30 -8.21 2.19 15.06
C LYS A 30 -8.63 2.69 16.43
N LEU A 31 -8.87 3.97 16.53
CA LEU A 31 -9.56 4.62 17.64
C LEU A 31 -10.92 5.11 17.15
N ASN A 32 -11.97 4.74 17.85
CA ASN A 32 -13.28 5.38 17.71
C ASN A 32 -13.28 6.63 18.63
N PRO A 33 -13.33 7.85 18.08
CA PRO A 33 -13.20 9.07 18.89
C PRO A 33 -14.43 9.33 19.76
N VAL A 34 -15.58 8.71 19.45
CA VAL A 34 -16.83 8.87 20.23
C VAL A 34 -16.85 7.96 21.44
N THR A 35 -16.47 6.68 21.25
CA THR A 35 -16.52 5.67 22.33
C THR A 35 -15.18 5.56 23.09
N GLY A 36 -14.08 6.07 22.52
CA GLY A 36 -12.72 5.85 23.03
C GLY A 36 -12.20 4.42 22.81
N GLU A 37 -12.95 3.58 22.10
CA GLU A 37 -12.58 2.19 21.84
C GLU A 37 -11.37 2.11 20.94
N LEU A 38 -10.40 1.27 21.34
CA LEU A 38 -9.18 0.99 20.63
C LEU A 38 -9.17 -0.47 20.18
N THR A 39 -9.02 -0.71 18.87
CA THR A 39 -9.02 -2.05 18.28
C THR A 39 -7.78 -2.26 17.42
N ASP A 40 -7.09 -3.39 17.57
CA ASP A 40 -6.07 -3.83 16.60
C ASP A 40 -6.79 -4.28 15.32
N ILE A 41 -6.48 -3.60 14.21
CA ILE A 41 -7.10 -3.86 12.90
C ILE A 41 -6.21 -4.73 12.00
N SER A 42 -4.96 -4.95 12.38
CA SER A 42 -4.00 -5.72 11.59
C SER A 42 -3.87 -7.17 12.03
N ALA A 43 -4.35 -7.54 13.22
CA ALA A 43 -4.17 -8.88 13.80
C ALA A 43 -4.72 -10.01 12.90
N ALA A 44 -5.79 -9.76 12.16
CA ALA A 44 -6.45 -10.77 11.32
C ALA A 44 -5.86 -10.89 9.90
N ILE A 45 -4.82 -10.12 9.54
CA ILE A 45 -4.17 -10.21 8.22
C ILE A 45 -3.36 -11.51 8.07
N GLY A 46 -2.77 -12.01 9.17
CA GLY A 46 -1.95 -13.21 9.14
C GLY A 46 -0.53 -13.00 8.60
N PHE A 47 -0.18 -11.79 8.16
CA PHE A 47 1.14 -11.39 7.69
C PHE A 47 1.61 -10.11 8.37
N PRO A 48 2.94 -9.93 8.55
CA PRO A 48 3.48 -8.71 9.13
C PRO A 48 3.15 -7.46 8.31
N VAL A 49 2.63 -6.43 8.98
CA VAL A 49 2.33 -5.10 8.39
C VAL A 49 3.45 -4.10 8.66
N TYR A 50 4.60 -4.59 9.14
CA TYR A 50 5.78 -3.81 9.47
C TYR A 50 6.99 -4.28 8.66
N ASN A 51 7.98 -3.40 8.49
CA ASN A 51 9.21 -3.74 7.78
C ASN A 51 9.98 -4.86 8.51
N GLU A 52 9.93 -6.07 7.95
CA GLU A 52 10.56 -7.28 8.47
C GLU A 52 12.09 -7.25 8.33
N GLU A 53 12.60 -6.45 7.40
CA GLU A 53 14.04 -6.29 7.12
C GLU A 53 14.68 -5.17 7.96
N HIS A 54 13.94 -4.65 8.95
CA HIS A 54 14.42 -3.56 9.79
C HIS A 54 15.47 -4.05 10.78
N ASP A 55 16.69 -3.54 10.63
CA ASP A 55 17.89 -3.93 11.40
C ASP A 55 18.38 -2.86 12.39
N LEU A 56 17.68 -1.73 12.51
CA LEU A 56 18.09 -0.67 13.42
C LEU A 56 17.58 -0.88 14.85
N PRO A 57 18.28 -0.36 15.90
CA PRO A 57 17.89 -0.51 17.30
C PRO A 57 16.69 0.38 17.70
N LYS A 58 15.69 0.49 16.85
CA LYS A 58 14.42 1.19 17.05
C LYS A 58 13.28 0.32 16.51
N PRO A 59 12.03 0.47 16.95
CA PRO A 59 10.93 -0.30 16.39
C PRO A 59 10.81 -0.13 14.89
N ALA A 60 10.50 -1.23 14.18
CA ALA A 60 10.27 -1.21 12.74
C ALA A 60 9.11 -0.27 12.35
N ASN A 61 9.23 0.39 11.23
CA ASN A 61 8.13 1.15 10.63
C ASN A 61 7.12 0.20 9.99
N SER A 62 5.88 0.66 9.80
CA SER A 62 4.91 -0.08 8.99
C SER A 62 5.24 0.04 7.51
N TYR A 63 4.69 -0.90 6.70
CA TYR A 63 4.67 -0.75 5.25
C TYR A 63 3.69 0.34 4.78
N GLY A 64 2.78 0.78 5.67
CA GLY A 64 1.94 1.94 5.47
C GLY A 64 0.52 1.65 5.01
N ILE A 65 -0.22 2.74 4.76
CA ILE A 65 -1.58 2.74 4.25
C ILE A 65 -1.55 3.01 2.75
N ALA A 66 -2.10 2.09 1.96
CA ALA A 66 -2.27 2.27 0.52
C ALA A 66 -3.33 3.34 0.21
N GLY A 67 -4.43 3.31 0.94
CA GLY A 67 -5.52 4.27 0.77
C GLY A 67 -6.80 3.83 1.46
N TRP A 68 -7.92 4.44 1.05
CA TRP A 68 -9.24 4.25 1.60
C TRP A 68 -10.22 3.84 0.49
N MET A 69 -11.03 2.83 0.75
CA MET A 69 -12.15 2.50 -0.13
C MET A 69 -13.23 3.59 -0.06
N ALA A 70 -14.11 3.59 -1.07
CA ALA A 70 -15.24 4.51 -1.09
C ALA A 70 -16.08 4.40 0.20
N GLY A 71 -16.47 5.55 0.76
CA GLY A 71 -17.21 5.61 2.02
C GLY A 71 -16.36 5.75 3.27
N GLY A 72 -15.07 5.37 3.24
CA GLY A 72 -14.14 5.57 4.35
C GLY A 72 -14.30 4.61 5.53
N ASP A 73 -15.12 3.57 5.40
CA ASP A 73 -15.27 2.52 6.41
C ASP A 73 -14.32 1.34 6.16
N GLU A 74 -13.60 1.32 5.03
CA GLU A 74 -12.59 0.33 4.71
C GLU A 74 -11.26 1.01 4.38
N VAL A 75 -10.16 0.49 4.94
CA VAL A 75 -8.79 0.94 4.70
C VAL A 75 -7.99 -0.16 4.01
N VAL A 76 -7.04 0.23 3.17
CA VAL A 76 -6.10 -0.70 2.55
C VAL A 76 -4.72 -0.51 3.17
N LEU A 77 -4.22 -1.56 3.81
CA LEU A 77 -2.87 -1.64 4.38
C LEU A 77 -1.95 -2.43 3.46
N TYR A 78 -0.67 -2.09 3.49
CA TYR A 78 0.37 -2.92 2.88
C TYR A 78 0.94 -3.93 3.87
N ASP A 79 1.19 -5.16 3.40
CA ASP A 79 2.25 -6.02 3.93
C ASP A 79 3.53 -5.86 3.08
N LYS A 80 4.50 -6.76 3.23
CA LYS A 80 5.74 -6.71 2.42
C LYS A 80 5.42 -6.73 0.92
N TYR A 81 4.54 -7.58 0.47
CA TYR A 81 4.27 -7.85 -0.94
C TYR A 81 2.92 -7.35 -1.42
N ASP A 82 1.86 -7.55 -0.63
CA ASP A 82 0.48 -7.43 -1.05
C ASP A 82 -0.28 -6.28 -0.37
N MET A 83 -1.55 -6.14 -0.74
CA MET A 83 -2.47 -5.13 -0.22
C MET A 83 -3.68 -5.80 0.43
N TRP A 84 -4.06 -5.33 1.62
CA TRP A 84 -5.11 -5.91 2.45
C TRP A 84 -6.21 -4.92 2.73
N VAL A 85 -7.44 -5.26 2.37
CA VAL A 85 -8.62 -4.47 2.68
C VAL A 85 -9.14 -4.88 4.06
N ILE A 86 -9.32 -3.87 4.92
CA ILE A 86 -9.78 -4.06 6.30
C ILE A 86 -11.04 -3.24 6.51
N ASP A 87 -12.11 -3.91 6.90
CA ASP A 87 -13.36 -3.28 7.31
C ASP A 87 -13.24 -2.77 8.75
N LEU A 88 -13.25 -1.45 8.91
CA LEU A 88 -13.16 -0.80 10.21
C LEU A 88 -14.44 -0.94 11.06
N THR A 89 -15.55 -1.37 10.44
CA THR A 89 -16.78 -1.68 11.17
C THR A 89 -16.71 -3.04 11.89
N GLY A 90 -15.75 -3.89 11.50
CA GLY A 90 -15.54 -5.22 12.07
C GLY A 90 -16.54 -6.29 11.59
N ARG A 91 -17.31 -6.01 10.52
CA ARG A 91 -18.32 -6.95 9.99
C ARG A 91 -17.76 -7.96 9.01
N LYS A 92 -16.63 -7.63 8.39
CA LYS A 92 -15.98 -8.47 7.37
C LYS A 92 -14.56 -8.83 7.82
N THR A 93 -14.11 -10.01 7.48
CA THR A 93 -12.72 -10.42 7.63
C THR A 93 -11.84 -9.68 6.61
N PRO A 94 -10.58 -9.35 6.96
CA PRO A 94 -9.63 -8.84 5.99
C PRO A 94 -9.46 -9.77 4.79
N TYR A 95 -9.27 -9.18 3.61
CA TYR A 95 -8.97 -9.93 2.39
C TYR A 95 -7.88 -9.27 1.56
N SER A 96 -7.10 -10.08 0.83
CA SER A 96 -6.07 -9.56 -0.06
C SER A 96 -6.70 -8.99 -1.33
N LEU A 97 -6.40 -7.73 -1.66
CA LEU A 97 -6.82 -7.08 -2.90
C LEU A 97 -6.11 -7.66 -4.12
N THR A 98 -4.93 -8.23 -3.90
CA THR A 98 -4.05 -8.82 -4.92
C THR A 98 -4.04 -10.34 -4.90
N ASN A 99 -4.90 -10.96 -4.10
CA ASN A 99 -5.02 -12.43 -3.95
C ASN A 99 -3.71 -13.14 -3.59
N GLY A 100 -2.77 -12.44 -2.91
CA GLY A 100 -1.47 -13.00 -2.55
C GLY A 100 -0.48 -13.12 -3.70
N TRP A 101 -0.80 -12.57 -4.87
CA TRP A 101 0.05 -12.66 -6.06
C TRP A 101 1.45 -12.10 -5.84
N GLY A 102 1.56 -11.00 -5.09
CA GLY A 102 2.85 -10.39 -4.79
C GLY A 102 3.77 -11.36 -4.05
N ARG A 103 3.25 -12.03 -3.05
CA ARG A 103 4.00 -13.03 -2.25
C ARG A 103 4.35 -14.26 -3.06
N GLU A 104 3.42 -14.78 -3.86
CA GLU A 104 3.65 -15.95 -4.71
C GLU A 104 4.73 -15.69 -5.78
N ASN A 105 4.90 -14.44 -6.21
CA ASN A 105 5.87 -14.05 -7.25
C ASN A 105 7.07 -13.27 -6.70
N ASN A 106 7.29 -13.24 -5.39
CA ASN A 106 8.36 -12.48 -4.74
C ASN A 106 8.40 -11.00 -5.18
N THR A 107 7.24 -10.41 -5.43
CA THR A 107 7.12 -9.08 -6.03
C THR A 107 6.34 -8.14 -5.11
N VAL A 108 7.00 -7.08 -4.68
CA VAL A 108 6.37 -6.00 -3.91
C VAL A 108 5.44 -5.22 -4.81
N LEU A 109 4.18 -5.06 -4.39
CA LEU A 109 3.14 -4.31 -5.11
C LEU A 109 2.78 -3.03 -4.35
N ARG A 110 2.86 -1.87 -5.02
CA ARG A 110 2.48 -0.57 -4.44
C ARG A 110 1.64 0.20 -5.44
N ILE A 111 0.55 0.83 -4.98
CA ILE A 111 -0.30 1.66 -5.85
C ILE A 111 0.50 2.85 -6.35
N LEU A 112 0.58 2.99 -7.66
CA LEU A 112 1.18 4.15 -8.31
C LEU A 112 0.19 5.32 -8.20
N LYS A 113 0.54 6.31 -7.39
CA LYS A 113 -0.32 7.47 -7.14
C LYS A 113 0.01 8.59 -8.10
N SER A 114 -0.97 8.99 -8.89
CA SER A 114 -0.86 10.14 -9.80
C SER A 114 -1.13 11.47 -9.11
N ASP A 115 -1.95 11.46 -8.04
CA ASP A 115 -2.31 12.63 -7.24
C ASP A 115 -1.93 12.40 -5.78
N TYR A 116 -1.07 13.24 -5.23
CA TYR A 116 -0.64 13.18 -3.84
C TYR A 116 -1.78 13.27 -2.83
N ASP A 117 -2.91 13.88 -3.22
CA ASP A 117 -4.06 14.10 -2.33
C ASP A 117 -5.14 13.01 -2.40
N SER A 118 -5.16 12.18 -3.44
CA SER A 118 -6.17 11.15 -3.58
C SER A 118 -5.76 9.85 -2.90
N LYS A 119 -6.02 9.76 -1.60
CA LYS A 119 -5.92 8.49 -0.86
C LYS A 119 -7.12 7.57 -1.09
N ARG A 120 -8.00 7.88 -2.06
CA ARG A 120 -9.16 7.06 -2.40
C ARG A 120 -8.78 5.97 -3.39
N ILE A 121 -9.21 4.76 -3.07
CA ILE A 121 -9.11 3.60 -3.95
C ILE A 121 -10.53 3.27 -4.44
N ASP A 122 -10.70 3.22 -5.74
CA ASP A 122 -11.96 2.78 -6.37
C ASP A 122 -11.76 1.35 -6.89
N PRO A 123 -12.28 0.33 -6.20
CA PRO A 123 -12.10 -1.06 -6.60
C PRO A 123 -12.85 -1.43 -7.89
N LYS A 124 -13.63 -0.52 -8.46
CA LYS A 124 -14.34 -0.70 -9.75
C LYS A 124 -13.52 -0.20 -10.94
N ARG A 125 -12.36 0.38 -10.71
CA ARG A 125 -11.48 0.92 -11.75
C ARG A 125 -10.14 0.23 -11.76
N ASN A 126 -9.52 0.17 -12.93
CA ASN A 126 -8.14 -0.29 -13.04
C ASN A 126 -7.20 0.65 -12.28
N MET A 127 -6.18 0.08 -11.68
CA MET A 127 -5.13 0.79 -10.96
C MET A 127 -3.77 0.40 -11.51
N LEU A 128 -2.86 1.36 -11.56
CA LEU A 128 -1.46 1.07 -11.86
C LEU A 128 -0.71 0.78 -10.56
N LEU A 129 0.12 -0.24 -10.60
CA LEU A 129 0.97 -0.67 -9.51
C LEU A 129 2.43 -0.56 -9.94
N GLU A 130 3.25 0.08 -9.10
CA GLU A 130 4.70 -0.07 -9.16
C GLU A 130 5.06 -1.42 -8.57
N THR A 131 6.05 -2.08 -9.15
CA THR A 131 6.50 -3.38 -8.69
C THR A 131 8.01 -3.44 -8.54
N VAL A 132 8.48 -4.22 -7.56
CA VAL A 132 9.88 -4.57 -7.40
C VAL A 132 9.95 -6.06 -7.07
N ASN A 133 10.59 -6.84 -7.92
CA ASN A 133 10.87 -8.25 -7.60
C ASN A 133 12.02 -8.30 -6.58
N THR A 134 11.83 -9.03 -5.48
CA THR A 134 12.82 -9.06 -4.39
C THR A 134 14.01 -9.98 -4.63
N GLU A 135 13.95 -10.84 -5.64
CA GLU A 135 15.04 -11.75 -6.02
C GLU A 135 15.89 -11.17 -7.16
N THR A 136 15.23 -10.70 -8.22
CA THR A 136 15.95 -10.17 -9.41
C THR A 136 16.23 -8.69 -9.31
N LEU A 137 15.52 -7.96 -8.43
CA LEU A 137 15.50 -6.50 -8.30
C LEU A 137 14.91 -5.78 -9.52
N ASP A 138 14.28 -6.50 -10.42
CA ASP A 138 13.58 -5.92 -11.56
C ASP A 138 12.45 -5.03 -11.07
N GLN A 139 12.35 -3.87 -11.67
CA GLN A 139 11.25 -2.94 -11.43
C GLN A 139 10.26 -2.96 -12.58
N GLY A 140 9.00 -2.73 -12.27
CA GLY A 140 7.96 -2.78 -13.28
C GLY A 140 6.73 -1.96 -12.96
N VAL A 141 5.81 -1.96 -13.91
CA VAL A 141 4.47 -1.42 -13.79
C VAL A 141 3.48 -2.47 -14.24
N TYR A 142 2.50 -2.70 -13.38
CA TYR A 142 1.40 -3.61 -13.64
C TYR A 142 0.08 -2.87 -13.56
N GLU A 143 -0.90 -3.35 -14.29
CA GLU A 143 -2.28 -2.93 -14.18
C GLU A 143 -3.08 -3.96 -13.38
N TRP A 144 -3.68 -3.51 -12.29
CA TRP A 144 -4.66 -4.29 -11.54
C TRP A 144 -6.07 -3.96 -12.04
N SER A 145 -6.89 -4.98 -12.25
CA SER A 145 -8.29 -4.83 -12.68
C SER A 145 -9.28 -5.22 -11.57
N PRO A 146 -10.55 -4.77 -11.64
CA PRO A 146 -11.59 -5.16 -10.69
C PRO A 146 -11.86 -6.67 -10.58
N SER A 147 -11.48 -7.44 -11.61
CA SER A 147 -11.49 -8.91 -11.57
C SER A 147 -10.30 -9.51 -10.80
N GLN A 148 -9.54 -8.66 -10.08
CA GLN A 148 -8.33 -9.00 -9.32
C GLN A 148 -7.22 -9.63 -10.18
N LYS A 149 -7.20 -9.35 -11.47
CA LYS A 149 -6.15 -9.78 -12.39
C LYS A 149 -5.07 -8.72 -12.49
N LEU A 150 -3.83 -9.18 -12.48
CA LEU A 150 -2.65 -8.37 -12.71
C LEU A 150 -2.16 -8.59 -14.14
N ARG A 151 -1.98 -7.50 -14.86
CA ARG A 151 -1.42 -7.49 -16.21
C ARG A 151 -0.11 -6.72 -16.21
N LYS A 152 0.99 -7.40 -16.54
CA LYS A 152 2.29 -6.75 -16.72
C LYS A 152 2.22 -5.77 -17.88
N LEU A 153 2.63 -4.53 -17.64
CA LEU A 153 2.80 -3.52 -18.68
C LEU A 153 4.25 -3.40 -19.08
N MET A 154 5.14 -3.36 -18.08
CA MET A 154 6.58 -3.37 -18.28
C MET A 154 7.28 -3.92 -17.04
N GLU A 155 8.45 -4.53 -17.21
CA GLU A 155 9.32 -5.01 -16.13
C GLU A 155 10.70 -5.31 -16.71
N GLY A 156 11.75 -5.04 -15.94
CA GLY A 156 13.11 -5.37 -16.33
C GLY A 156 14.16 -4.87 -15.35
N PRO A 157 15.46 -5.13 -15.66
CA PRO A 157 16.59 -4.83 -14.80
C PRO A 157 16.96 -3.34 -14.86
N TYR A 158 16.02 -2.48 -14.57
CA TYR A 158 16.19 -1.03 -14.57
C TYR A 158 15.49 -0.39 -13.37
N ALA A 159 15.94 0.78 -12.97
CA ALA A 159 15.25 1.61 -12.01
C ALA A 159 14.20 2.48 -12.71
N LEU A 160 12.98 2.46 -12.17
CA LEU A 160 11.87 3.28 -12.62
C LEU A 160 11.56 4.36 -11.58
N ASN A 161 11.35 5.58 -12.06
CA ASN A 161 10.88 6.67 -11.23
C ASN A 161 9.68 7.35 -11.90
N PHE A 162 8.51 7.11 -11.38
CA PHE A 162 7.28 7.73 -11.86
C PHE A 162 7.34 9.25 -11.74
N ARG A 163 6.87 9.97 -12.74
CA ARG A 163 6.88 11.43 -12.80
C ARG A 163 5.49 12.04 -12.90
N ALA A 164 4.70 11.56 -13.82
CA ALA A 164 3.40 12.13 -14.08
C ALA A 164 2.47 11.15 -14.80
N VAL A 165 1.18 11.46 -14.75
CA VAL A 165 0.16 10.85 -15.59
C VAL A 165 -0.57 11.97 -16.34
N SER A 166 -0.95 11.73 -17.59
CA SER A 166 -1.74 12.68 -18.36
C SER A 166 -3.12 12.90 -17.74
N GLN A 167 -3.72 14.08 -17.97
CA GLN A 167 -5.02 14.41 -17.41
C GLN A 167 -6.11 13.41 -17.85
N ASP A 168 -6.03 12.90 -19.07
CA ASP A 168 -6.93 11.87 -19.60
C ASP A 168 -6.57 10.43 -19.17
N LYS A 169 -5.50 10.28 -18.35
CA LYS A 169 -4.98 9.00 -17.81
C LYS A 169 -4.57 7.96 -18.87
N LYS A 170 -4.30 8.40 -20.11
CA LYS A 170 -3.86 7.50 -21.19
C LYS A 170 -2.34 7.29 -21.21
N TYR A 171 -1.58 8.23 -20.66
CA TYR A 171 -0.12 8.21 -20.70
C TYR A 171 0.46 8.37 -19.30
N CYS A 172 1.51 7.62 -19.03
CA CYS A 172 2.34 7.74 -17.83
C CYS A 172 3.77 8.08 -18.25
N MET A 173 4.40 8.97 -17.50
CA MET A 173 5.79 9.36 -17.72
C MET A 173 6.67 8.78 -16.61
N PHE A 174 7.72 8.09 -17.00
CA PHE A 174 8.73 7.54 -16.10
C PHE A 174 10.10 8.05 -16.48
N ILE A 175 10.99 8.12 -15.50
CA ILE A 175 12.42 8.12 -15.74
C ILE A 175 12.87 6.68 -15.57
N ARG A 176 13.56 6.16 -16.60
CA ARG A 176 14.21 4.85 -16.59
C ARG A 176 15.71 5.02 -16.66
N GLN A 177 16.42 4.20 -15.90
CA GLN A 177 17.86 4.10 -15.94
C GLN A 177 18.31 2.70 -15.57
N SER A 178 19.45 2.26 -16.10
CA SER A 178 20.11 1.03 -15.70
C SER A 178 21.62 1.27 -15.53
N TYR A 179 22.37 0.23 -15.19
CA TYR A 179 23.83 0.33 -15.12
C TYR A 179 24.46 0.69 -16.48
N SER A 180 23.86 0.19 -17.57
CA SER A 180 24.34 0.40 -18.95
C SER A 180 23.57 1.49 -19.72
N GLU A 181 22.46 1.95 -19.21
CA GLU A 181 21.62 2.97 -19.84
C GLU A 181 21.54 4.22 -18.97
N PHE A 182 21.92 5.35 -19.57
CA PHE A 182 21.77 6.64 -18.91
C PHE A 182 20.29 6.95 -18.70
N ARG A 183 20.03 7.76 -17.71
CA ARG A 183 18.70 8.22 -17.32
C ARG A 183 17.96 8.88 -18.49
N ASP A 184 16.79 8.36 -18.87
CA ASP A 184 15.96 8.88 -19.95
C ASP A 184 14.47 8.87 -19.56
N ILE A 185 13.65 9.65 -20.30
CA ILE A 185 12.20 9.77 -20.10
C ILE A 185 11.49 8.76 -21.01
N TRP A 186 10.55 8.05 -20.43
CA TRP A 186 9.72 7.03 -21.09
C TRP A 186 8.22 7.29 -20.89
#